data_d95cc7af6eed816f25b63b4c94de8aeb
#
_entry.id   d95cc7af6eed816f25b63b4c94de8aeb
#
_cell.length_a   1.000
_cell.length_b   1.000
_cell.length_c   1.000
_cell.angle_alpha   90.00
_cell.angle_beta   90.00
_cell.angle_gamma   90.00
#
_symmetry.space_group_name_H-M   'P 1'
#
loop_
_entity.id
_entity.type
_entity.pdbx_description
1 polymer ?
#
loop_
_entity_poly.entity_id
_entity_poly.type
_entity_poly.pdbx_seq_one_letter_code
_entity_poly.pdbx_strand_id
1 'polypeptide(L)'
;MENGSNLVPKHQPKERIYTLCQMELALMVGTSQSYHKGLKLLNRLLHRDSDSKIRFRTYRDFCERMGKKCEDYMEQETHRVMLTHHFDPESGKATEWIASELKANAKSCGDDTAIHNAIEKINGTRPLADEQIKASEWKIEDSKQTCYISLDDIGVKHQKERRKEDSEKNGVYVWNTVADIETCKDSYTLTGVGMKKTVVHVLAHLLQNNLIADKTLVFFTDGAKNIFANISEVFSFHPYTIILDWYHLKKRCQEYLSMSVKGREKRNAVLQKLLRILWVGNVDEAIAYLQNLDESTLRPINRIDDLRQYIEKHREHIPPYALRAELGLRNSSNHVEKANDLCVAQRQKHNGMSWSTSGSSALAQISALILNNQLLSWLNIVA
;
A
#
# COMPACT_ATOMS: atom_id res chain seq x y z
N MET A 1 45.91 -10.60 32.84
CA MET A 1 44.53 -11.10 32.56
C MET A 1 43.60 -10.25 33.40
N GLU A 2 43.26 -9.08 32.90
CA GLU A 2 42.33 -8.18 33.55
C GLU A 2 40.89 -8.46 33.08
N ASN A 3 40.06 -8.68 34.04
CA ASN A 3 38.65 -8.99 33.89
C ASN A 3 37.91 -7.84 33.18
N GLY A 4 37.45 -8.11 31.99
CA GLY A 4 36.46 -7.28 31.30
C GLY A 4 35.08 -7.31 31.98
N SER A 5 35.02 -6.78 33.19
CA SER A 5 33.80 -6.68 33.96
C SER A 5 33.19 -5.29 33.83
N ASN A 6 31.94 -5.27 33.31
CA ASN A 6 30.92 -4.27 33.63
C ASN A 6 31.01 -2.90 32.98
N LEU A 7 30.69 -2.83 31.71
CA LEU A 7 30.17 -1.62 31.06
C LEU A 7 28.61 -1.50 31.15
N VAL A 8 28.01 -2.11 32.16
CA VAL A 8 26.56 -1.95 32.39
C VAL A 8 26.37 -0.90 33.50
N PRO A 9 25.74 0.23 33.23
CA PRO A 9 25.43 1.24 34.27
C PRO A 9 24.58 0.60 35.35
N LYS A 10 25.03 0.71 36.60
CA LYS A 10 24.39 0.11 37.79
C LYS A 10 23.02 0.68 38.17
N HIS A 11 22.45 1.60 37.39
CA HIS A 11 21.21 2.32 37.73
C HIS A 11 20.25 2.47 36.52
N GLN A 12 19.84 1.35 35.90
CA GLN A 12 18.61 1.37 35.13
C GLN A 12 17.61 0.38 35.72
N PRO A 13 16.53 0.89 36.34
CA PRO A 13 15.55 0.04 36.93
C PRO A 13 14.70 -0.63 35.88
N LYS A 14 14.66 -1.94 35.89
CA LYS A 14 13.61 -2.81 35.34
C LYS A 14 13.66 -3.23 33.85
N GLU A 15 14.54 -2.74 33.02
CA GLU A 15 14.64 -3.24 31.65
C GLU A 15 15.71 -4.34 31.53
N ARG A 16 15.29 -5.48 30.99
CA ARG A 16 16.18 -6.64 30.76
C ARG A 16 16.57 -6.83 29.29
N ILE A 17 16.39 -5.76 28.48
CA ILE A 17 16.75 -5.70 27.07
C ILE A 17 17.59 -4.44 26.89
N TYR A 18 18.92 -4.59 26.91
CA TYR A 18 19.83 -3.45 27.10
C TYR A 18 20.75 -3.16 25.90
N THR A 19 21.09 -4.18 25.12
CA THR A 19 22.01 -3.98 23.99
C THR A 19 21.25 -3.82 22.69
N LEU A 20 21.84 -3.12 21.72
CA LEU A 20 21.23 -2.95 20.38
C LEU A 20 20.85 -4.29 19.75
N CYS A 21 21.73 -5.28 19.83
CA CYS A 21 21.46 -6.64 19.33
C CYS A 21 20.26 -7.30 20.03
N GLN A 22 20.14 -7.13 21.37
CA GLN A 22 18.98 -7.64 22.11
C GLN A 22 17.68 -6.89 21.75
N MET A 23 17.75 -5.58 21.51
CA MET A 23 16.62 -4.76 21.07
C MET A 23 16.17 -5.18 19.66
N GLU A 24 17.09 -5.28 18.73
CA GLU A 24 16.83 -5.75 17.38
C GLU A 24 16.16 -7.13 17.37
N LEU A 25 16.77 -8.10 18.06
CA LEU A 25 16.23 -9.46 18.16
C LEU A 25 14.84 -9.48 18.79
N ALA A 26 14.62 -8.69 19.87
CA ALA A 26 13.34 -8.60 20.54
C ALA A 26 12.25 -8.03 19.61
N LEU A 27 12.55 -7.02 18.79
CA LEU A 27 11.62 -6.41 17.85
C LEU A 27 11.34 -7.34 16.67
N MET A 28 12.36 -7.97 16.08
CA MET A 28 12.19 -8.96 15.00
C MET A 28 11.29 -10.11 15.42
N VAL A 29 11.49 -10.63 16.63
CA VAL A 29 10.66 -11.72 17.17
C VAL A 29 9.24 -11.22 17.52
N GLY A 30 9.09 -9.98 18.01
CA GLY A 30 7.80 -9.38 18.35
C GLY A 30 6.89 -9.11 17.17
N THR A 31 7.48 -8.78 16.02
CA THR A 31 6.76 -8.55 14.77
C THR A 31 6.42 -9.85 14.02
N SER A 32 7.19 -10.91 14.21
CA SER A 32 6.96 -12.19 13.51
C SER A 32 6.09 -13.17 14.29
N GLN A 33 6.09 -13.12 15.63
CA GLN A 33 5.40 -14.08 16.50
C GLN A 33 4.45 -13.41 17.48
N SER A 34 3.45 -14.18 18.01
CA SER A 34 2.68 -13.69 19.16
C SER A 34 3.63 -13.41 20.34
N TYR A 35 3.32 -12.40 21.16
CA TYR A 35 4.19 -12.04 22.30
C TYR A 35 4.52 -13.22 23.22
N HIS A 36 3.59 -14.18 23.42
CA HIS A 36 3.86 -15.38 24.20
C HIS A 36 4.87 -16.33 23.54
N LYS A 37 4.71 -16.59 22.24
CA LYS A 37 5.64 -17.46 21.50
C LYS A 37 6.98 -16.77 21.32
N GLY A 38 6.96 -15.49 20.96
CA GLY A 38 8.15 -14.66 20.79
C GLY A 38 8.96 -14.55 22.07
N LEU A 39 8.32 -14.36 23.22
CA LEU A 39 9.00 -14.31 24.51
C LEU A 39 9.72 -15.63 24.86
N LYS A 40 9.07 -16.77 24.59
CA LYS A 40 9.72 -18.09 24.80
C LYS A 40 10.95 -18.24 23.92
N LEU A 41 10.83 -17.85 22.64
CA LEU A 41 11.94 -17.88 21.70
C LEU A 41 13.06 -16.93 22.12
N LEU A 42 12.73 -15.68 22.46
CA LEU A 42 13.70 -14.67 22.88
C LEU A 42 14.49 -15.11 24.12
N ASN A 43 13.80 -15.58 25.18
CA ASN A 43 14.48 -16.07 26.39
C ASN A 43 15.41 -17.27 26.08
N ARG A 44 15.03 -18.15 25.15
CA ARG A 44 15.87 -19.27 24.72
C ARG A 44 17.09 -18.80 23.92
N LEU A 45 16.92 -17.88 22.99
CA LEU A 45 18.02 -17.32 22.17
C LEU A 45 19.01 -16.52 23.01
N LEU A 46 18.53 -15.84 24.06
CA LEU A 46 19.37 -15.09 25.00
C LEU A 46 19.92 -15.96 26.16
N HIS A 47 19.73 -17.29 26.12
CA HIS A 47 20.16 -18.23 27.16
C HIS A 47 19.77 -17.80 28.57
N ARG A 48 18.53 -17.26 28.76
CA ARG A 48 18.03 -16.78 30.06
C ARG A 48 17.53 -17.96 30.90
N ASP A 49 18.02 -18.05 32.11
CA ASP A 49 17.59 -19.00 33.15
C ASP A 49 16.30 -18.50 33.88
N SER A 50 15.85 -19.22 34.90
CA SER A 50 14.63 -18.90 35.65
C SER A 50 14.65 -17.50 36.24
N ASP A 51 15.78 -17.02 36.70
CA ASP A 51 15.92 -15.77 37.47
C ASP A 51 16.16 -14.57 36.58
N SER A 52 16.76 -14.80 35.39
CA SER A 52 17.08 -13.77 34.40
C SER A 52 16.05 -13.64 33.30
N LYS A 53 15.00 -14.49 33.25
CA LYS A 53 13.95 -14.44 32.23
C LYS A 53 13.29 -13.08 32.07
N ILE A 54 13.15 -12.66 30.81
CA ILE A 54 12.32 -11.51 30.48
C ILE A 54 10.86 -11.90 30.72
N ARG A 55 10.10 -11.03 31.40
CA ARG A 55 8.68 -11.23 31.70
C ARG A 55 7.81 -10.77 30.54
N PHE A 56 6.62 -11.35 30.41
CA PHE A 56 5.67 -11.04 29.34
C PHE A 56 5.35 -9.55 29.22
N ARG A 57 4.98 -8.91 30.34
CA ARG A 57 4.65 -7.47 30.35
C ARG A 57 5.84 -6.63 29.90
N THR A 58 7.03 -6.91 30.42
CA THR A 58 8.27 -6.19 30.07
C THR A 58 8.55 -6.28 28.56
N TYR A 59 8.38 -7.47 27.98
CA TYR A 59 8.60 -7.68 26.56
C TYR A 59 7.58 -6.95 25.68
N ARG A 60 6.29 -7.10 26.00
CA ARG A 60 5.22 -6.41 25.28
C ARG A 60 5.39 -4.90 25.37
N ASP A 61 5.54 -4.37 26.57
CA ASP A 61 5.66 -2.93 26.83
C ASP A 61 6.92 -2.35 26.15
N PHE A 62 7.99 -3.14 26.03
CA PHE A 62 9.18 -2.78 25.27
C PHE A 62 8.84 -2.63 23.78
N CYS A 63 8.20 -3.63 23.15
CA CYS A 63 7.85 -3.57 21.72
C CYS A 63 6.89 -2.40 21.42
N GLU A 64 5.88 -2.20 22.25
CA GLU A 64 4.91 -1.10 22.08
C GLU A 64 5.57 0.28 22.26
N ARG A 65 6.45 0.44 23.22
CA ARG A 65 7.20 1.68 23.43
C ARG A 65 8.16 1.98 22.28
N MET A 66 8.89 0.98 21.80
CA MET A 66 9.79 1.17 20.67
C MET A 66 9.02 1.50 19.39
N GLY A 67 7.87 0.86 19.17
CA GLY A 67 7.00 1.23 18.06
C GLY A 67 6.47 2.65 18.15
N LYS A 68 6.11 3.12 19.36
CA LYS A 68 5.72 4.53 19.54
C LYS A 68 6.87 5.50 19.26
N LYS A 69 8.09 5.18 19.72
CA LYS A 69 9.29 5.97 19.39
C LYS A 69 9.53 6.02 17.86
N CYS A 70 9.27 4.91 17.16
CA CYS A 70 9.38 4.87 15.70
C CYS A 70 8.34 5.78 15.02
N GLU A 71 7.11 5.73 15.48
CA GLU A 71 6.03 6.59 14.99
C GLU A 71 6.36 8.07 15.20
N ASP A 72 6.78 8.44 16.42
CA ASP A 72 7.16 9.81 16.76
C ASP A 72 8.36 10.30 15.91
N TYR A 73 9.35 9.44 15.67
CA TYR A 73 10.49 9.74 14.81
C TYR A 73 10.05 9.98 13.37
N MET A 74 9.21 9.12 12.81
CA MET A 74 8.68 9.26 11.46
C MET A 74 7.85 10.55 11.30
N GLU A 75 7.06 10.90 12.30
CA GLU A 75 6.31 12.16 12.32
C GLU A 75 7.24 13.38 12.32
N GLN A 76 8.26 13.37 13.16
CA GLN A 76 9.23 14.47 13.24
C GLN A 76 10.00 14.64 11.93
N GLU A 77 10.46 13.53 11.32
CA GLU A 77 11.14 13.58 10.03
C GLU A 77 10.22 14.05 8.92
N THR A 78 8.98 13.56 8.87
CA THR A 78 7.97 14.05 7.93
C THR A 78 7.76 15.56 8.09
N HIS A 79 7.55 16.04 9.31
CA HIS A 79 7.40 17.48 9.60
C HIS A 79 8.60 18.29 9.10
N ARG A 80 9.80 17.84 9.43
CA ARG A 80 11.05 18.51 9.02
C ARG A 80 11.16 18.61 7.49
N VAL A 81 10.92 17.51 6.78
CA VAL A 81 11.00 17.45 5.32
C VAL A 81 9.95 18.36 4.67
N MET A 82 8.69 18.25 5.14
CA MET A 82 7.58 19.04 4.60
C MET A 82 7.83 20.54 4.74
N LEU A 83 8.24 21.01 5.91
CA LEU A 83 8.56 22.42 6.13
C LEU A 83 9.76 22.87 5.29
N THR A 84 10.79 22.04 5.13
CA THR A 84 11.96 22.35 4.29
C THR A 84 11.56 22.59 2.83
N HIS A 85 10.55 21.88 2.33
CA HIS A 85 10.07 22.01 0.95
C HIS A 85 8.82 22.88 0.80
N HIS A 86 8.44 23.66 1.82
CA HIS A 86 7.31 24.58 1.82
C HIS A 86 5.95 23.88 1.68
N PHE A 87 5.76 22.75 2.38
CA PHE A 87 4.49 22.08 2.52
C PHE A 87 4.00 22.11 3.96
N ASP A 88 2.70 22.17 4.13
CA ASP A 88 2.06 21.99 5.42
C ASP A 88 2.10 20.52 5.85
N PRO A 89 2.68 20.21 7.02
CA PRO A 89 2.88 18.82 7.44
C PRO A 89 1.61 18.04 7.76
N GLU A 90 0.52 18.73 8.10
CA GLU A 90 -0.74 18.09 8.48
C GLU A 90 -1.61 17.80 7.24
N SER A 91 -1.75 18.78 6.37
CA SER A 91 -2.59 18.66 5.17
C SER A 91 -1.87 18.12 3.95
N GLY A 92 -0.54 18.20 3.90
CA GLY A 92 0.27 17.88 2.74
C GLY A 92 0.17 18.91 1.62
N LYS A 93 -0.50 20.05 1.84
CA LYS A 93 -0.67 21.10 0.83
C LYS A 93 0.58 21.96 0.73
N ALA A 94 0.89 22.37 -0.49
CA ALA A 94 1.90 23.39 -0.72
C ALA A 94 1.50 24.71 -0.04
N THR A 95 2.44 25.36 0.62
CA THR A 95 2.28 26.71 1.16
C THR A 95 2.48 27.75 0.04
N GLU A 96 2.78 29.00 0.34
CA GLU A 96 2.83 30.08 -0.65
C GLU A 96 3.79 29.85 -1.80
N TRP A 97 4.91 29.14 -1.56
CA TRP A 97 5.96 28.90 -2.57
C TRP A 97 6.48 27.46 -2.52
N ILE A 98 6.63 26.85 -3.70
CA ILE A 98 7.34 25.59 -3.90
C ILE A 98 8.30 25.71 -5.08
N ALA A 99 9.39 24.94 -5.08
CA ALA A 99 10.40 24.97 -6.15
C ALA A 99 9.79 24.66 -7.52
N SER A 100 10.28 25.34 -8.56
CA SER A 100 9.77 25.16 -9.93
C SER A 100 9.98 23.73 -10.45
N GLU A 101 11.05 23.06 -10.01
CA GLU A 101 11.35 21.67 -10.35
C GLU A 101 10.26 20.71 -9.85
N LEU A 102 9.67 21.01 -8.69
CA LEU A 102 8.56 20.20 -8.15
C LEU A 102 7.26 20.37 -8.92
N LYS A 103 7.13 21.44 -9.70
CA LYS A 103 5.99 21.69 -10.61
C LYS A 103 6.23 21.18 -12.02
N ALA A 104 7.47 20.80 -12.34
CA ALA A 104 7.83 20.39 -13.68
C ALA A 104 7.06 19.11 -14.05
N ASN A 105 6.61 19.06 -15.31
CA ASN A 105 6.00 17.87 -15.86
C ASN A 105 7.02 16.73 -15.91
N ALA A 106 6.59 15.58 -15.49
CA ALA A 106 7.30 14.36 -15.78
C ALA A 106 7.54 14.24 -17.29
N LYS A 107 8.79 14.13 -17.69
CA LYS A 107 9.20 14.26 -19.08
C LYS A 107 9.30 12.94 -19.82
N SER A 108 9.08 11.81 -19.15
CA SER A 108 9.31 10.51 -19.75
C SER A 108 8.03 9.93 -20.31
N CYS A 109 7.87 10.04 -21.61
CA CYS A 109 7.05 9.11 -22.37
C CYS A 109 7.92 7.90 -22.75
N GLY A 110 7.31 6.72 -22.82
CA GLY A 110 7.94 5.55 -23.43
C GLY A 110 8.32 5.83 -24.89
N ASP A 111 9.16 4.95 -25.43
CA ASP A 111 9.57 5.02 -26.85
C ASP A 111 8.34 4.82 -27.76
N ASP A 112 7.99 5.84 -28.54
CA ASP A 112 6.84 5.82 -29.44
C ASP A 112 6.91 4.67 -30.45
N THR A 113 8.10 4.30 -30.91
CA THR A 113 8.30 3.15 -31.82
C THR A 113 7.99 1.83 -31.12
N ALA A 114 8.42 1.67 -29.88
CA ALA A 114 8.13 0.49 -29.07
C ALA A 114 6.63 0.38 -28.77
N ILE A 115 5.98 1.50 -28.46
CA ILE A 115 4.53 1.57 -28.24
C ILE A 115 3.77 1.16 -29.50
N HIS A 116 4.13 1.72 -30.65
CA HIS A 116 3.49 1.41 -31.93
C HIS A 116 3.61 -0.08 -32.28
N ASN A 117 4.81 -0.63 -32.22
CA ASN A 117 5.08 -2.05 -32.47
C ASN A 117 4.30 -2.96 -31.51
N ALA A 118 4.18 -2.58 -30.24
CA ALA A 118 3.41 -3.32 -29.25
C ALA A 118 1.91 -3.31 -29.58
N ILE A 119 1.35 -2.18 -30.01
CA ILE A 119 -0.05 -2.06 -30.44
C ILE A 119 -0.31 -2.94 -31.65
N GLU A 120 0.52 -2.89 -32.68
CA GLU A 120 0.39 -3.72 -33.88
C GLU A 120 0.43 -5.22 -33.53
N LYS A 121 1.37 -5.63 -32.69
CA LYS A 121 1.48 -7.01 -32.23
C LYS A 121 0.22 -7.47 -31.47
N ILE A 122 -0.29 -6.65 -30.55
CA ILE A 122 -1.50 -6.97 -29.78
C ILE A 122 -2.71 -7.08 -30.72
N ASN A 123 -2.92 -6.10 -31.60
CA ASN A 123 -4.06 -6.06 -32.52
C ASN A 123 -4.02 -7.19 -33.54
N GLY A 124 -2.84 -7.57 -34.00
CA GLY A 124 -2.65 -8.70 -34.94
C GLY A 124 -3.08 -10.07 -34.38
N THR A 125 -3.15 -10.21 -33.04
CA THR A 125 -3.62 -11.45 -32.39
C THR A 125 -5.11 -11.42 -32.01
N ARG A 126 -5.83 -10.31 -32.28
CA ARG A 126 -7.21 -10.09 -31.83
C ARG A 126 -8.15 -9.85 -32.99
N PRO A 127 -9.05 -10.83 -33.31
CA PRO A 127 -9.91 -10.75 -34.48
C PRO A 127 -11.07 -9.76 -34.33
N LEU A 128 -11.45 -9.41 -33.09
CA LEU A 128 -12.61 -8.57 -32.82
C LEU A 128 -12.18 -7.12 -32.60
N ALA A 129 -12.81 -6.17 -33.28
CA ALA A 129 -12.47 -4.75 -33.20
C ALA A 129 -12.64 -4.15 -31.77
N ASP A 130 -13.61 -4.64 -31.00
CA ASP A 130 -13.85 -4.22 -29.61
C ASP A 130 -12.77 -4.75 -28.63
N GLU A 131 -11.95 -5.71 -29.05
CA GLU A 131 -10.83 -6.27 -28.31
C GLU A 131 -9.46 -5.77 -28.82
N GLN A 132 -9.42 -4.82 -29.75
CA GLN A 132 -8.20 -4.20 -30.27
C GLN A 132 -7.97 -2.85 -29.60
N ILE A 133 -6.70 -2.51 -29.38
CA ILE A 133 -6.32 -1.18 -28.90
C ILE A 133 -6.63 -0.18 -30.00
N LYS A 134 -7.49 0.80 -29.72
CA LYS A 134 -7.76 1.88 -30.65
C LYS A 134 -6.54 2.79 -30.72
N ALA A 135 -6.20 3.23 -31.94
CA ALA A 135 -5.16 4.22 -32.14
C ALA A 135 -5.57 5.52 -31.45
N SER A 136 -5.05 5.74 -30.28
CA SER A 136 -5.16 6.98 -29.50
C SER A 136 -3.77 7.30 -28.98
N GLU A 137 -3.51 8.56 -28.71
CA GLU A 137 -2.24 9.01 -28.15
C GLU A 137 -2.15 8.58 -26.66
N TRP A 138 -1.84 7.31 -26.43
CA TRP A 138 -1.58 6.82 -25.10
C TRP A 138 -0.21 7.30 -24.62
N LYS A 139 -0.21 8.17 -23.62
CA LYS A 139 1.00 8.55 -22.90
C LYS A 139 1.35 7.41 -21.95
N ILE A 140 2.28 6.58 -22.39
CA ILE A 140 2.83 5.48 -21.59
C ILE A 140 4.14 5.94 -20.95
N GLU A 141 4.28 5.68 -19.66
CA GLU A 141 5.49 6.04 -18.92
C GLU A 141 6.70 5.16 -19.29
N ASP A 142 7.92 5.69 -19.14
CA ASP A 142 9.15 4.90 -19.11
C ASP A 142 9.38 4.33 -17.71
N SER A 143 9.44 3.00 -17.59
CA SER A 143 9.62 2.31 -16.30
C SER A 143 10.87 2.74 -15.55
N LYS A 144 11.94 3.12 -16.25
CA LYS A 144 13.22 3.58 -15.64
C LYS A 144 13.10 4.97 -15.02
N GLN A 145 12.17 5.78 -15.53
CA GLN A 145 11.92 7.15 -15.07
C GLN A 145 10.65 7.26 -14.21
N THR A 146 10.05 6.13 -13.84
CA THR A 146 8.80 6.11 -13.11
C THR A 146 9.01 5.71 -11.65
N CYS A 147 8.24 6.36 -10.77
CA CYS A 147 8.03 5.96 -9.40
C CYS A 147 6.60 5.44 -9.26
N TYR A 148 6.46 4.17 -8.96
CA TYR A 148 5.17 3.52 -8.72
C TYR A 148 4.82 3.60 -7.24
N ILE A 149 3.62 4.08 -6.93
CA ILE A 149 3.12 4.21 -5.57
C ILE A 149 1.82 3.41 -5.46
N SER A 150 1.77 2.48 -4.54
CA SER A 150 0.57 1.72 -4.25
C SER A 150 0.14 1.96 -2.81
N LEU A 151 -1.18 2.11 -2.58
CA LEU A 151 -1.76 2.37 -1.26
C LEU A 151 -2.91 1.39 -1.02
N ASP A 152 -2.95 0.80 0.17
CA ASP A 152 -4.03 -0.09 0.57
C ASP A 152 -4.29 0.00 2.08
N ASP A 153 -5.57 -0.17 2.47
CA ASP A 153 -6.01 -0.16 3.86
C ASP A 153 -6.25 -1.58 4.37
N ILE A 154 -5.70 -1.89 5.54
CA ILE A 154 -5.89 -3.18 6.19
C ILE A 154 -6.49 -3.04 7.58
N GLY A 155 -7.69 -3.61 7.77
CA GLY A 155 -8.38 -3.65 9.07
C GLY A 155 -7.94 -4.82 9.92
N VAL A 156 -7.56 -4.58 11.17
CA VAL A 156 -7.32 -5.59 12.21
C VAL A 156 -8.34 -5.44 13.34
N LYS A 157 -8.66 -6.54 14.01
CA LYS A 157 -9.71 -6.55 15.03
C LYS A 157 -9.35 -5.66 16.23
N HIS A 158 -10.22 -4.70 16.57
CA HIS A 158 -10.05 -3.82 17.73
C HIS A 158 -10.32 -4.57 19.04
N GLN A 159 -9.69 -4.16 20.13
CA GLN A 159 -9.90 -4.74 21.48
C GLN A 159 -11.34 -4.52 21.97
N LYS A 160 -11.92 -5.53 22.66
CA LYS A 160 -13.31 -5.50 23.13
C LYS A 160 -13.64 -4.33 24.05
N GLU A 161 -12.74 -3.99 24.96
CA GLU A 161 -12.91 -2.92 25.97
C GLU A 161 -13.15 -1.53 25.36
N ARG A 162 -12.80 -1.35 24.09
CA ARG A 162 -12.99 -0.08 23.37
C ARG A 162 -14.09 -0.14 22.31
N ARG A 163 -14.78 -1.27 22.22
CA ARG A 163 -15.98 -1.40 21.38
C ARG A 163 -17.16 -0.91 22.20
N LYS A 164 -17.66 0.27 21.88
CA LYS A 164 -18.96 0.72 22.39
C LYS A 164 -20.05 -0.23 21.85
N GLU A 165 -21.06 -0.56 22.65
CA GLU A 165 -22.14 -1.46 22.25
C GLU A 165 -22.87 -1.00 20.98
N ASP A 166 -22.94 0.32 20.73
CA ASP A 166 -23.56 0.95 19.56
C ASP A 166 -22.54 1.48 18.53
N SER A 167 -21.29 0.98 18.51
CA SER A 167 -20.31 1.47 17.54
C SER A 167 -20.63 0.96 16.14
N GLU A 168 -20.73 1.86 15.17
CA GLU A 168 -20.74 1.56 13.75
C GLU A 168 -19.63 0.54 13.40
N LYS A 169 -19.81 -0.25 12.33
CA LYS A 169 -18.86 -1.29 11.89
C LYS A 169 -17.39 -0.84 11.85
N ASN A 170 -17.14 0.45 11.63
CA ASN A 170 -15.81 1.05 11.64
C ASN A 170 -15.13 1.05 13.02
N GLY A 171 -15.89 1.08 14.12
CA GLY A 171 -15.34 0.99 15.48
C GLY A 171 -14.86 -0.41 15.89
N VAL A 172 -15.14 -1.45 15.09
CA VAL A 172 -14.74 -2.84 15.35
C VAL A 172 -13.33 -3.13 14.87
N TYR A 173 -12.76 -2.29 13.98
CA TYR A 173 -11.45 -2.47 13.38
C TYR A 173 -10.52 -1.29 13.65
N VAL A 174 -9.23 -1.60 13.80
CA VAL A 174 -8.13 -0.64 13.66
C VAL A 174 -7.69 -0.71 12.20
N TRP A 175 -7.75 0.42 11.51
CA TRP A 175 -7.33 0.52 10.12
C TRP A 175 -5.89 1.01 10.04
N ASN A 176 -5.03 0.19 9.47
CA ASN A 176 -3.67 0.57 9.09
C ASN A 176 -3.64 0.81 7.59
N THR A 177 -2.98 1.87 7.17
CA THR A 177 -2.70 2.14 5.76
C THR A 177 -1.25 1.76 5.48
N VAL A 178 -1.02 1.00 4.43
CA VAL A 178 0.32 0.66 3.93
C VAL A 178 0.50 1.30 2.56
N ALA A 179 1.66 1.90 2.35
CA ALA A 179 2.10 2.40 1.08
C ALA A 179 3.38 1.68 0.65
N ASP A 180 3.45 1.29 -0.60
CA ASP A 180 4.64 0.76 -1.24
C ASP A 180 5.08 1.71 -2.35
N ILE A 181 6.33 2.14 -2.30
CA ILE A 181 6.95 3.09 -3.22
C ILE A 181 8.08 2.35 -3.94
N GLU A 182 7.99 2.24 -5.25
CA GLU A 182 8.94 1.46 -6.03
C GLU A 182 9.50 2.27 -7.20
N THR A 183 10.79 2.16 -7.37
CA THR A 183 11.52 2.65 -8.55
C THR A 183 12.19 1.46 -9.25
N CYS A 184 12.84 1.68 -10.38
CA CYS A 184 13.61 0.63 -11.04
C CYS A 184 14.81 0.12 -10.22
N LYS A 185 15.16 0.79 -9.12
CA LYS A 185 16.32 0.46 -8.28
C LYS A 185 15.93 -0.10 -6.92
N ASP A 186 14.93 0.53 -6.30
CA ASP A 186 14.61 0.30 -4.89
C ASP A 186 13.11 0.24 -4.65
N SER A 187 12.72 -0.41 -3.58
CA SER A 187 11.36 -0.41 -3.02
C SER A 187 11.39 0.04 -1.57
N TYR A 188 10.40 0.82 -1.16
CA TYR A 188 10.27 1.33 0.19
C TYR A 188 8.84 1.24 0.69
N THR A 189 8.65 0.66 1.87
CA THR A 189 7.34 0.48 2.49
C THR A 189 7.13 1.45 3.64
N LEU A 190 5.99 2.14 3.63
CA LEU A 190 5.52 3.02 4.70
C LEU A 190 4.24 2.47 5.32
N THR A 191 4.04 2.73 6.59
CA THR A 191 2.78 2.43 7.29
C THR A 191 2.30 3.62 8.08
N GLY A 192 0.98 3.70 8.29
CA GLY A 192 0.38 4.75 9.13
C GLY A 192 -1.04 4.37 9.56
N VAL A 193 -1.57 5.09 10.53
CA VAL A 193 -2.98 5.03 10.90
C VAL A 193 -3.71 6.16 10.17
N GLY A 194 -4.49 5.75 9.15
CA GLY A 194 -5.28 6.66 8.34
C GLY A 194 -4.62 7.09 7.04
N MET A 195 -5.41 7.05 5.98
CA MET A 195 -4.99 7.29 4.60
C MET A 195 -4.28 8.65 4.42
N LYS A 196 -4.87 9.73 4.92
CA LYS A 196 -4.32 11.09 4.78
C LYS A 196 -2.89 11.17 5.30
N LYS A 197 -2.68 10.72 6.54
CA LYS A 197 -1.36 10.73 7.17
C LYS A 197 -0.33 9.94 6.36
N THR A 198 -0.72 8.75 5.88
CA THR A 198 0.17 7.91 5.08
C THR A 198 0.53 8.57 3.75
N VAL A 199 -0.43 9.22 3.07
CA VAL A 199 -0.16 9.96 1.81
C VAL A 199 0.79 11.14 2.05
N VAL A 200 0.69 11.84 3.18
CA VAL A 200 1.65 12.89 3.57
C VAL A 200 3.05 12.31 3.82
N HIS A 201 3.15 11.16 4.48
CA HIS A 201 4.44 10.46 4.66
C HIS A 201 5.04 10.03 3.30
N VAL A 202 4.19 9.56 2.36
CA VAL A 202 4.63 9.27 0.99
C VAL A 202 5.20 10.52 0.33
N LEU A 203 4.50 11.66 0.41
CA LEU A 203 5.01 12.92 -0.14
C LEU A 203 6.37 13.30 0.48
N ALA A 204 6.49 13.24 1.80
CA ALA A 204 7.75 13.55 2.48
C ALA A 204 8.89 12.62 2.02
N HIS A 205 8.64 11.31 1.89
CA HIS A 205 9.63 10.37 1.37
C HIS A 205 10.06 10.70 -0.07
N LEU A 206 9.12 11.04 -0.94
CA LEU A 206 9.40 11.42 -2.33
C LEU A 206 10.23 12.71 -2.41
N LEU A 207 9.92 13.70 -1.57
CA LEU A 207 10.68 14.96 -1.47
C LEU A 207 12.10 14.71 -0.97
N GLN A 208 12.26 13.95 0.11
CA GLN A 208 13.56 13.65 0.73
C GLN A 208 14.52 12.93 -0.22
N ASN A 209 13.98 12.10 -1.12
CA ASN A 209 14.76 11.31 -2.07
C ASN A 209 14.79 11.90 -3.50
N ASN A 210 14.34 13.15 -3.69
CA ASN A 210 14.26 13.85 -4.98
C ASN A 210 13.45 13.10 -6.06
N LEU A 211 12.53 12.23 -5.67
CA LEU A 211 11.76 11.40 -6.60
C LEU A 211 10.68 12.20 -7.35
N ILE A 212 10.22 13.33 -6.80
CA ILE A 212 9.23 14.19 -7.47
C ILE A 212 9.84 14.90 -8.68
N ALA A 213 11.04 15.46 -8.52
CA ALA A 213 11.70 16.20 -9.61
C ALA A 213 12.18 15.27 -10.73
N ASP A 214 12.61 14.06 -10.39
CA ASP A 214 13.31 13.14 -11.28
C ASP A 214 12.42 12.07 -11.92
N LYS A 215 11.20 11.84 -11.40
CA LYS A 215 10.38 10.72 -11.80
C LYS A 215 8.95 11.11 -12.20
N THR A 216 8.38 10.29 -13.07
CA THR A 216 6.93 10.26 -13.32
C THR A 216 6.25 9.53 -12.17
N LEU A 217 5.22 10.12 -11.56
CA LEU A 217 4.47 9.50 -10.47
C LEU A 217 3.28 8.71 -11.03
N VAL A 218 3.21 7.42 -10.71
CA VAL A 218 2.10 6.55 -11.07
C VAL A 218 1.55 5.87 -9.83
N PHE A 219 0.29 6.14 -9.52
CA PHE A 219 -0.42 5.58 -8.38
C PHE A 219 -1.30 4.40 -8.79
N PHE A 220 -1.19 3.27 -8.10
CA PHE A 220 -2.11 2.15 -8.21
C PHE A 220 -3.12 2.18 -7.06
N THR A 221 -4.40 2.05 -7.37
CA THR A 221 -5.48 2.06 -6.38
C THR A 221 -6.52 0.99 -6.65
N ASP A 222 -7.25 0.58 -5.60
CA ASP A 222 -8.40 -0.33 -5.69
C ASP A 222 -9.70 0.35 -6.17
N GLY A 223 -9.66 1.67 -6.43
CA GLY A 223 -10.81 2.48 -6.82
C GLY A 223 -11.59 3.09 -5.63
N ALA A 224 -11.10 3.00 -4.39
CA ALA A 224 -11.74 3.62 -3.24
C ALA A 224 -11.69 5.15 -3.31
N LYS A 225 -12.86 5.80 -3.11
CA LYS A 225 -12.98 7.28 -3.17
C LYS A 225 -12.01 8.00 -2.22
N ASN A 226 -11.79 7.42 -1.05
CA ASN A 226 -10.90 7.97 -0.03
C ASN A 226 -9.45 8.09 -0.53
N ILE A 227 -8.95 7.05 -1.21
CA ILE A 227 -7.58 7.04 -1.77
C ILE A 227 -7.45 8.15 -2.82
N PHE A 228 -8.37 8.21 -3.78
CA PHE A 228 -8.37 9.25 -4.82
C PHE A 228 -8.37 10.66 -4.24
N ALA A 229 -9.26 10.92 -3.27
CA ALA A 229 -9.39 12.24 -2.66
C ALA A 229 -8.10 12.68 -1.97
N ASN A 230 -7.45 11.78 -1.22
CA ASN A 230 -6.21 12.11 -0.52
C ASN A 230 -5.03 12.31 -1.49
N ILE A 231 -4.90 11.48 -2.54
CA ILE A 231 -3.89 11.67 -3.58
C ILE A 231 -4.10 13.01 -4.27
N SER A 232 -5.33 13.30 -4.74
CA SER A 232 -5.65 14.54 -5.45
C SER A 232 -5.41 15.79 -4.60
N GLU A 233 -5.69 15.72 -3.31
CA GLU A 233 -5.46 16.84 -2.40
C GLU A 233 -3.98 17.11 -2.17
N VAL A 234 -3.20 16.05 -1.86
CA VAL A 234 -1.78 16.17 -1.48
C VAL A 234 -0.88 16.45 -2.70
N PHE A 235 -1.16 15.81 -3.84
CA PHE A 235 -0.35 15.93 -5.06
C PHE A 235 -0.90 16.93 -6.08
N SER A 236 -1.83 17.82 -5.69
CA SER A 236 -2.42 18.83 -6.58
C SER A 236 -1.39 19.77 -7.24
N PHE A 237 -0.19 19.87 -6.69
CA PHE A 237 0.89 20.72 -7.19
C PHE A 237 1.74 20.10 -8.29
N HIS A 238 1.64 18.76 -8.51
CA HIS A 238 2.49 18.00 -9.43
C HIS A 238 1.65 17.07 -10.29
N PRO A 239 1.99 16.87 -11.58
CA PRO A 239 1.28 15.91 -12.43
C PRO A 239 1.59 14.47 -11.99
N TYR A 240 0.55 13.65 -11.99
CA TYR A 240 0.62 12.23 -11.69
C TYR A 240 -0.41 11.45 -12.53
N THR A 241 -0.23 10.15 -12.61
CA THR A 241 -1.20 9.23 -13.23
C THR A 241 -1.78 8.31 -12.17
N ILE A 242 -3.09 8.08 -12.19
CA ILE A 242 -3.73 7.05 -11.38
C ILE A 242 -4.15 5.90 -12.29
N ILE A 243 -3.83 4.68 -11.89
CA ILE A 243 -4.24 3.45 -12.56
C ILE A 243 -5.09 2.63 -11.61
N LEU A 244 -6.29 2.28 -12.06
CA LEU A 244 -7.12 1.30 -11.36
C LEU A 244 -6.45 -0.06 -11.45
N ASP A 245 -6.20 -0.69 -10.32
CA ASP A 245 -5.58 -2.00 -10.25
C ASP A 245 -6.39 -3.05 -11.02
N TRP A 246 -5.72 -3.78 -11.93
CA TRP A 246 -6.37 -4.78 -12.78
C TRP A 246 -7.03 -5.91 -11.99
N TYR A 247 -6.41 -6.37 -10.91
CA TYR A 247 -6.97 -7.42 -10.07
C TYR A 247 -8.27 -6.95 -9.41
N HIS A 248 -8.29 -5.72 -8.87
CA HIS A 248 -9.47 -5.13 -8.25
C HIS A 248 -10.59 -4.86 -9.26
N LEU A 249 -10.27 -4.35 -10.47
CA LEU A 249 -11.24 -4.19 -11.55
C LEU A 249 -11.87 -5.54 -11.94
N LYS A 250 -11.05 -6.56 -12.17
CA LYS A 250 -11.50 -7.92 -12.48
C LYS A 250 -12.40 -8.48 -11.38
N LYS A 251 -12.01 -8.33 -10.12
CA LYS A 251 -12.77 -8.78 -8.95
C LYS A 251 -14.14 -8.09 -8.89
N ARG A 252 -14.20 -6.77 -9.10
CA ARG A 252 -15.46 -6.01 -9.14
C ARG A 252 -16.37 -6.48 -10.27
N CYS A 253 -15.85 -6.65 -11.48
CA CYS A 253 -16.62 -7.22 -12.59
C CYS A 253 -17.21 -8.58 -12.22
N GLN A 254 -16.42 -9.47 -11.62
CA GLN A 254 -16.86 -10.79 -11.19
C GLN A 254 -17.95 -10.72 -10.10
N GLU A 255 -17.82 -9.85 -9.12
CA GLU A 255 -18.79 -9.66 -8.03
C GLU A 255 -20.15 -9.19 -8.59
N TYR A 256 -20.18 -8.14 -9.38
CA TYR A 256 -21.42 -7.60 -9.97
C TYR A 256 -22.08 -8.58 -10.92
N LEU A 257 -21.32 -9.24 -11.80
CA LEU A 257 -21.87 -10.25 -12.71
C LEU A 257 -22.38 -11.48 -11.96
N SER A 258 -21.77 -11.85 -10.84
CA SER A 258 -22.27 -12.96 -9.99
C SER A 258 -23.62 -12.66 -9.38
N MET A 259 -23.93 -11.41 -9.09
CA MET A 259 -25.23 -10.97 -8.61
C MET A 259 -26.26 -10.79 -9.73
N SER A 260 -25.82 -10.60 -10.97
CA SER A 260 -26.67 -10.14 -12.08
C SER A 260 -27.00 -11.21 -13.10
N VAL A 261 -26.09 -12.12 -13.44
CA VAL A 261 -26.26 -13.11 -14.53
C VAL A 261 -26.69 -14.46 -13.99
N LYS A 262 -27.69 -15.09 -14.67
CA LYS A 262 -28.17 -16.44 -14.36
C LYS A 262 -27.19 -17.50 -14.91
N GLY A 263 -26.86 -18.48 -14.11
CA GLY A 263 -26.05 -19.62 -14.52
C GLY A 263 -24.53 -19.31 -14.58
N ARG A 264 -23.74 -20.29 -14.13
CA ARG A 264 -22.28 -20.14 -14.01
C ARG A 264 -21.58 -19.98 -15.35
N GLU A 265 -22.02 -20.77 -16.35
CA GLU A 265 -21.39 -20.76 -17.69
C GLU A 265 -21.64 -19.44 -18.40
N LYS A 266 -22.91 -18.97 -18.44
CA LYS A 266 -23.26 -17.67 -19.04
C LYS A 266 -22.52 -16.52 -18.38
N ARG A 267 -22.50 -16.49 -17.02
CA ARG A 267 -21.74 -15.49 -16.28
C ARG A 267 -20.27 -15.49 -16.62
N ASN A 268 -19.65 -16.67 -16.71
CA ASN A 268 -18.22 -16.78 -17.05
C ASN A 268 -17.95 -16.31 -18.49
N ALA A 269 -18.82 -16.63 -19.43
CA ALA A 269 -18.71 -16.15 -20.83
C ALA A 269 -18.81 -14.61 -20.90
N VAL A 270 -19.81 -14.03 -20.23
CA VAL A 270 -19.94 -12.55 -20.14
C VAL A 270 -18.70 -11.92 -19.49
N LEU A 271 -18.23 -12.48 -18.36
CA LEU A 271 -17.02 -11.98 -17.69
C LEU A 271 -15.80 -12.05 -18.58
N GLN A 272 -15.55 -13.16 -19.25
CA GLN A 272 -14.40 -13.31 -20.15
C GLN A 272 -14.43 -12.29 -21.28
N LYS A 273 -15.58 -12.08 -21.93
CA LYS A 273 -15.72 -11.08 -22.99
C LYS A 273 -15.47 -9.66 -22.46
N LEU A 274 -16.13 -9.29 -21.35
CA LEU A 274 -15.95 -7.99 -20.71
C LEU A 274 -14.48 -7.71 -20.34
N LEU A 275 -13.81 -8.70 -19.75
CA LEU A 275 -12.40 -8.55 -19.37
C LEU A 275 -11.47 -8.41 -20.57
N ARG A 276 -11.75 -9.06 -21.72
CA ARG A 276 -10.96 -8.87 -22.93
C ARG A 276 -11.08 -7.46 -23.49
N ILE A 277 -12.27 -6.87 -23.45
CA ILE A 277 -12.53 -5.49 -23.87
C ILE A 277 -11.81 -4.51 -22.92
N LEU A 278 -11.96 -4.68 -21.61
CA LEU A 278 -11.31 -3.82 -20.61
C LEU A 278 -9.78 -3.97 -20.58
N TRP A 279 -9.26 -5.14 -20.98
CA TRP A 279 -7.81 -5.39 -21.03
C TRP A 279 -7.10 -4.52 -22.07
N VAL A 280 -7.81 -4.13 -23.11
CA VAL A 280 -7.30 -3.20 -24.13
C VAL A 280 -7.71 -1.73 -23.90
N GLY A 281 -8.34 -1.44 -22.77
CA GLY A 281 -8.73 -0.08 -22.39
C GLY A 281 -9.98 0.45 -23.09
N ASN A 282 -10.78 -0.39 -23.77
CA ASN A 282 -11.97 0.02 -24.52
C ASN A 282 -13.19 0.18 -23.59
N VAL A 283 -13.21 1.24 -22.83
CA VAL A 283 -14.26 1.48 -21.83
C VAL A 283 -15.64 1.66 -22.46
N ASP A 284 -15.73 2.38 -23.60
CA ASP A 284 -17.02 2.59 -24.29
C ASP A 284 -17.62 1.28 -24.77
N GLU A 285 -16.80 0.40 -25.37
CA GLU A 285 -17.23 -0.91 -25.81
C GLU A 285 -17.63 -1.81 -24.64
N ALA A 286 -16.93 -1.72 -23.52
CA ALA A 286 -17.28 -2.46 -22.31
C ALA A 286 -18.66 -2.05 -21.77
N ILE A 287 -18.94 -0.75 -21.74
CA ILE A 287 -20.23 -0.20 -21.34
C ILE A 287 -21.32 -0.59 -22.32
N ALA A 288 -21.07 -0.45 -23.64
CA ALA A 288 -22.00 -0.85 -24.68
C ALA A 288 -22.29 -2.36 -24.65
N TYR A 289 -21.27 -3.19 -24.42
CA TYR A 289 -21.44 -4.63 -24.26
C TYR A 289 -22.36 -4.97 -23.08
N LEU A 290 -22.19 -4.33 -21.92
CA LEU A 290 -23.05 -4.52 -20.75
C LEU A 290 -24.49 -4.05 -20.97
N GLN A 291 -24.70 -2.98 -21.76
CA GLN A 291 -26.01 -2.46 -22.13
C GLN A 291 -26.80 -3.43 -23.04
N ASN A 292 -26.09 -4.14 -23.90
CA ASN A 292 -26.67 -5.02 -24.92
C ASN A 292 -26.75 -6.49 -24.43
N LEU A 293 -26.61 -6.76 -23.14
CA LEU A 293 -26.80 -8.08 -22.59
C LEU A 293 -28.28 -8.52 -22.76
N ASP A 294 -28.49 -9.76 -23.20
CA ASP A 294 -29.83 -10.35 -23.30
C ASP A 294 -30.50 -10.38 -21.92
N GLU A 295 -31.61 -9.65 -21.77
CA GLU A 295 -32.39 -9.56 -20.54
C GLU A 295 -32.83 -10.93 -20.01
N SER A 296 -33.08 -11.92 -20.88
CA SER A 296 -33.43 -13.28 -20.49
C SER A 296 -32.33 -13.95 -19.65
N THR A 297 -31.08 -13.53 -19.81
CA THR A 297 -29.92 -14.02 -19.08
C THR A 297 -29.75 -13.35 -17.73
N LEU A 298 -30.41 -12.21 -17.50
CA LEU A 298 -30.28 -11.43 -16.28
C LEU A 298 -31.27 -11.89 -15.20
N ARG A 299 -30.88 -11.70 -13.96
CA ARG A 299 -31.77 -11.89 -12.81
C ARG A 299 -32.78 -10.74 -12.73
N PRO A 300 -33.99 -10.95 -12.17
CA PRO A 300 -34.96 -9.87 -12.02
C PRO A 300 -34.42 -8.66 -11.25
N ILE A 301 -33.63 -8.91 -10.22
CA ILE A 301 -32.85 -7.91 -9.51
C ILE A 301 -31.39 -8.12 -9.89
N ASN A 302 -30.83 -7.18 -10.66
CA ASN A 302 -29.44 -7.25 -11.11
C ASN A 302 -28.74 -5.93 -10.84
N ARG A 303 -27.44 -5.93 -10.99
CA ARG A 303 -26.55 -4.81 -10.72
C ARG A 303 -25.66 -4.43 -11.92
N ILE A 304 -26.17 -4.65 -13.14
CA ILE A 304 -25.43 -4.31 -14.35
C ILE A 304 -25.22 -2.79 -14.44
N ASP A 305 -26.21 -1.99 -14.11
CA ASP A 305 -26.09 -0.55 -14.12
C ASP A 305 -25.08 -0.02 -13.09
N ASP A 306 -25.00 -0.65 -11.92
CA ASP A 306 -23.97 -0.32 -10.94
C ASP A 306 -22.56 -0.63 -11.47
N LEU A 307 -22.39 -1.75 -12.19
CA LEU A 307 -21.11 -2.09 -12.82
C LEU A 307 -20.75 -1.09 -13.93
N ARG A 308 -21.72 -0.70 -14.76
CA ARG A 308 -21.52 0.32 -15.80
C ARG A 308 -21.09 1.66 -15.19
N GLN A 309 -21.81 2.12 -14.17
CA GLN A 309 -21.46 3.32 -13.45
C GLN A 309 -20.07 3.25 -12.79
N TYR A 310 -19.70 2.08 -12.26
CA TYR A 310 -18.37 1.86 -11.70
C TYR A 310 -17.27 1.98 -12.78
N ILE A 311 -17.45 1.34 -13.94
CA ILE A 311 -16.51 1.41 -15.05
C ILE A 311 -16.43 2.84 -15.58
N GLU A 312 -17.57 3.50 -15.82
CA GLU A 312 -17.63 4.89 -16.29
C GLU A 312 -16.92 5.86 -15.34
N LYS A 313 -17.18 5.74 -14.04
CA LYS A 313 -16.53 6.57 -13.01
C LYS A 313 -15.01 6.46 -13.01
N HIS A 314 -14.49 5.29 -13.37
CA HIS A 314 -13.05 5.03 -13.39
C HIS A 314 -12.45 5.04 -14.80
N ARG A 315 -13.16 5.56 -15.78
CA ARG A 315 -12.78 5.60 -17.21
C ARG A 315 -11.33 6.07 -17.42
N GLU A 316 -10.96 7.19 -16.82
CA GLU A 316 -9.63 7.79 -16.98
C GLU A 316 -8.51 7.01 -16.27
N HIS A 317 -8.88 6.03 -15.45
CA HIS A 317 -7.95 5.21 -14.66
C HIS A 317 -7.85 3.77 -15.18
N ILE A 318 -8.55 3.47 -16.30
CA ILE A 318 -8.51 2.16 -16.97
C ILE A 318 -7.64 2.30 -18.23
N PRO A 319 -6.32 2.06 -18.13
CA PRO A 319 -5.42 2.14 -19.29
C PRO A 319 -5.54 0.88 -20.15
N PRO A 320 -4.90 0.85 -21.32
CA PRO A 320 -4.74 -0.39 -22.11
C PRO A 320 -3.74 -1.32 -21.38
N TYR A 321 -4.22 -2.11 -20.45
CA TYR A 321 -3.40 -3.04 -19.65
C TYR A 321 -2.61 -4.03 -20.52
N ALA A 322 -3.17 -4.40 -21.70
CA ALA A 322 -2.48 -5.23 -22.69
C ALA A 322 -1.18 -4.57 -23.17
N LEU A 323 -1.25 -3.27 -23.50
CA LEU A 323 -0.10 -2.50 -23.95
C LEU A 323 0.93 -2.36 -22.82
N ARG A 324 0.48 -2.05 -21.64
CA ARG A 324 1.37 -1.97 -20.46
C ARG A 324 2.09 -3.29 -20.20
N ALA A 325 1.37 -4.42 -20.27
CA ALA A 325 1.96 -5.76 -20.10
C ALA A 325 2.98 -6.08 -21.20
N GLU A 326 2.70 -5.75 -22.47
CA GLU A 326 3.60 -5.97 -23.60
C GLU A 326 4.90 -5.16 -23.46
N LEU A 327 4.80 -3.95 -22.89
CA LEU A 327 5.94 -3.08 -22.61
C LEU A 327 6.65 -3.40 -21.27
N GLY A 328 6.23 -4.47 -20.58
CA GLY A 328 6.81 -4.86 -19.28
C GLY A 328 6.45 -3.94 -18.11
N LEU A 329 5.40 -3.12 -18.27
CA LEU A 329 4.92 -2.21 -17.22
C LEU A 329 3.95 -2.90 -16.27
N ARG A 330 3.85 -2.39 -15.06
CA ARG A 330 2.96 -2.93 -14.03
C ARG A 330 1.48 -2.62 -14.31
N ASN A 331 0.61 -3.57 -13.96
CA ASN A 331 -0.84 -3.47 -14.05
C ASN A 331 -1.55 -3.70 -12.71
N SER A 332 -0.80 -3.95 -11.65
CA SER A 332 -1.39 -4.26 -10.35
C SER A 332 -0.55 -3.77 -9.18
N SER A 333 -1.20 -3.63 -8.05
CA SER A 333 -0.65 -3.24 -6.75
C SER A 333 -0.17 -4.44 -5.90
N ASN A 334 0.17 -5.57 -6.49
CA ASN A 334 0.55 -6.79 -5.77
C ASN A 334 1.64 -6.58 -4.71
N HIS A 335 2.52 -5.60 -4.89
CA HIS A 335 3.59 -5.29 -3.93
C HIS A 335 3.02 -4.73 -2.63
N VAL A 336 2.03 -3.83 -2.68
CA VAL A 336 1.41 -3.32 -1.45
C VAL A 336 0.56 -4.39 -0.75
N GLU A 337 -0.08 -5.30 -1.49
CA GLU A 337 -0.75 -6.46 -0.88
C GLU A 337 0.25 -7.33 -0.12
N LYS A 338 1.43 -7.57 -0.71
CA LYS A 338 2.52 -8.29 -0.05
C LYS A 338 3.07 -7.52 1.16
N ALA A 339 3.24 -6.21 1.04
CA ALA A 339 3.65 -5.35 2.15
C ALA A 339 2.60 -5.34 3.28
N ASN A 340 1.31 -5.27 2.97
CA ASN A 340 0.20 -5.41 3.91
C ASN A 340 0.25 -6.74 4.67
N ASP A 341 0.52 -7.83 3.96
CA ASP A 341 0.64 -9.15 4.59
C ASP A 341 1.82 -9.18 5.57
N LEU A 342 3.00 -8.72 5.13
CA LEU A 342 4.22 -8.75 5.93
C LEU A 342 4.19 -7.76 7.11
N CYS A 343 3.71 -6.53 6.91
CA CYS A 343 3.71 -5.51 7.95
C CYS A 343 2.59 -5.69 8.97
N VAL A 344 1.43 -6.20 8.54
CA VAL A 344 0.23 -6.20 9.36
C VAL A 344 -0.43 -7.58 9.47
N ALA A 345 -0.83 -8.22 8.34
CA ALA A 345 -1.74 -9.35 8.38
C ALA A 345 -1.15 -10.58 9.07
N GLN A 346 0.07 -10.97 8.72
CA GLN A 346 0.72 -12.17 9.28
C GLN A 346 0.78 -12.11 10.80
N ARG A 347 1.10 -10.95 11.34
CA ARG A 347 1.22 -10.77 12.78
C ARG A 347 -0.10 -10.48 13.47
N GLN A 348 -0.97 -9.70 12.85
CA GLN A 348 -2.09 -9.07 13.52
C GLN A 348 -3.46 -9.68 13.17
N LYS A 349 -3.63 -10.29 11.99
CA LYS A 349 -4.91 -10.91 11.56
C LYS A 349 -5.02 -12.39 11.89
N HIS A 350 -3.93 -13.12 11.68
CA HIS A 350 -3.92 -14.58 11.87
C HIS A 350 -3.67 -14.89 13.35
N ASN A 351 -4.51 -15.50 14.06
CA ASN A 351 -4.43 -15.97 15.45
C ASN A 351 -5.49 -15.38 16.40
N GLY A 352 -6.59 -14.83 15.87
CA GLY A 352 -7.73 -14.38 16.68
C GLY A 352 -7.42 -13.24 17.65
N MET A 353 -6.31 -12.53 17.45
CA MET A 353 -5.90 -11.42 18.30
C MET A 353 -6.73 -10.16 18.05
N SER A 354 -6.80 -9.31 19.06
CA SER A 354 -7.38 -7.97 18.97
C SER A 354 -6.36 -6.94 19.49
N TRP A 355 -6.40 -5.75 18.93
CA TRP A 355 -5.36 -4.75 19.08
C TRP A 355 -5.90 -3.41 19.57
N SER A 356 -5.12 -2.68 20.36
CA SER A 356 -5.30 -1.24 20.52
C SER A 356 -4.80 -0.54 19.25
N THR A 357 -5.27 0.67 18.99
CA THR A 357 -4.79 1.48 17.86
C THR A 357 -3.28 1.68 17.94
N SER A 358 -2.78 2.07 19.10
CA SER A 358 -1.35 2.29 19.34
C SER A 358 -0.51 1.01 19.20
N GLY A 359 -0.99 -0.13 19.74
CA GLY A 359 -0.27 -1.39 19.63
C GLY A 359 -0.21 -1.95 18.22
N SER A 360 -1.27 -1.74 17.43
CA SER A 360 -1.31 -2.14 16.02
C SER A 360 -0.35 -1.29 15.18
N SER A 361 -0.42 0.03 15.31
CA SER A 361 0.45 0.98 14.62
C SER A 361 1.92 0.75 14.97
N ALA A 362 2.24 0.61 16.26
CA ALA A 362 3.59 0.36 16.73
C ALA A 362 4.25 -0.84 16.06
N LEU A 363 3.54 -1.98 15.99
CA LEU A 363 4.06 -3.18 15.33
C LEU A 363 4.18 -3.02 13.81
N ALA A 364 3.23 -2.36 13.17
CA ALA A 364 3.28 -2.12 11.73
C ALA A 364 4.50 -1.25 11.36
N GLN A 365 4.78 -0.20 12.13
CA GLN A 365 5.94 0.67 11.93
C GLN A 365 7.27 -0.09 12.07
N ILE A 366 7.42 -0.91 13.12
CA ILE A 366 8.63 -1.73 13.29
C ILE A 366 8.76 -2.74 12.14
N SER A 367 7.65 -3.35 11.69
CA SER A 367 7.67 -4.27 10.56
C SER A 367 8.11 -3.59 9.27
N ALA A 368 7.69 -2.34 9.03
CA ALA A 368 8.14 -1.55 7.88
C ALA A 368 9.64 -1.25 7.96
N LEU A 369 10.18 -0.87 9.13
CA LEU A 369 11.63 -0.70 9.31
C LEU A 369 12.42 -1.97 9.01
N ILE A 370 11.90 -3.14 9.43
CA ILE A 370 12.53 -4.44 9.13
C ILE A 370 12.50 -4.71 7.62
N LEU A 371 11.35 -4.49 6.98
CA LEU A 371 11.17 -4.71 5.54
C LEU A 371 12.10 -3.83 4.70
N ASN A 372 12.30 -2.59 5.14
CA ASN A 372 13.20 -1.61 4.51
C ASN A 372 14.68 -1.81 4.89
N ASN A 373 15.04 -2.82 5.68
CA ASN A 373 16.39 -3.02 6.23
C ASN A 373 16.93 -1.83 7.04
N GLN A 374 16.04 -1.09 7.73
CA GLN A 374 16.38 0.13 8.46
C GLN A 374 16.33 -0.02 9.99
N LEU A 375 15.93 -1.19 10.51
CA LEU A 375 15.75 -1.36 11.96
C LEU A 375 17.01 -1.04 12.77
N LEU A 376 18.16 -1.58 12.37
CA LEU A 376 19.41 -1.38 13.11
C LEU A 376 19.90 0.07 13.04
N SER A 377 19.84 0.70 11.86
CA SER A 377 20.22 2.11 11.70
C SER A 377 19.33 3.03 12.53
N TRP A 378 18.02 2.78 12.55
CA TRP A 378 17.08 3.53 13.40
C TRP A 378 17.36 3.30 14.91
N LEU A 379 17.62 2.06 15.34
CA LEU A 379 17.97 1.77 16.73
C LEU A 379 19.22 2.53 17.18
N ASN A 380 20.22 2.71 16.32
CA ASN A 380 21.41 3.50 16.64
C ASN A 380 21.11 5.00 16.86
N ILE A 381 19.98 5.50 16.33
CA ILE A 381 19.57 6.90 16.54
C ILE A 381 18.79 7.07 17.84
N VAL A 382 17.93 6.10 18.22
CA VAL A 382 16.94 6.28 19.28
C VAL A 382 17.24 5.49 20.57
N ALA A 383 18.22 4.60 20.57
CA ALA A 383 18.68 3.87 21.75
C ALA A 383 19.73 4.65 22.51
#